data_4e748ffa6a61c8250f751fb320e785b5
#
_entry.id   4e748ffa6a61c8250f751fb320e785b5
#
_cell.length_a   1.000
_cell.length_b   1.000
_cell.length_c   1.000
_cell.angle_alpha   90.00
_cell.angle_beta   90.00
_cell.angle_gamma   90.00
#
_symmetry.space_group_name_H-M   'P 1'
#
loop_
_entity.id
_entity.type
_entity.pdbx_description
1 polymer ?
#
loop_
_entity_poly.entity_id
_entity_poly.type
_entity_poly.pdbx_seq_one_letter_code
_entity_poly.pdbx_strand_id
1 'polypeptide(L)'
;MGRTWPSAVLAVLLICLSTTPPVNMELDDTVARFSSTSDLTLGFSNGPTENQDVTGLLSLSFSMSGDANVSSLLIEISSDGNSWATLTNLTSTPWLTYFDSTSYANGSYTLRATAWDDDVNEPVVATSGSFNIVNQVPIITIFTALNAAAGTGTSASDRAWFGIASDGVIAYRWGASDDDLSYATLTNVPGPGAPSNDGPNNIAYGWDWSSGAMDEGTWNSRLTVYDSSSLSATDTLFIGIDRTGPTLASITVGDGSDWQQSSEVTLSGLLNNADDGQGSGVASAEYSLDGVVWNSTTSDSIQLTLSEGTHTVSVRSVDRVGNIGSTVQVDIRIDETVPEAIGWTVDELTTSRIGPANVSFNALDDGSGIDASNSYLQFGFDSNGVGQTPDLSGTWLQMSQPGLTGSIGLASWATKSRQYLMFRAVVVDNAGNEYTTNPSAYQILPGLDLYWNATETNLDRLIVRPGEADGNVTITSLLETNQDYGGSVVVRLESAPADRTASVSWTVMESRTLETNSLADREELMIWNYTVPKTGQFDLRLVIDYVNVIDEYDEGNNYNHMVVTGASIGSPGLVPSFTPSVLVLLLVGFAISALQRRTRD
;
A
#
# COMPACT_ATOMS: atom_id res chain seq x y z
N MET A 1 -12.04 -15.99 33.40
CA MET A 1 -12.37 -17.42 33.51
C MET A 1 -11.05 -18.12 33.75
N GLY A 2 -10.66 -18.35 34.84
CA GLY A 2 -10.84 -19.10 36.02
C GLY A 2 -10.60 -20.58 35.84
N ARG A 3 -9.49 -21.05 36.30
CA ARG A 3 -9.44 -22.35 37.00
C ARG A 3 -8.10 -22.53 37.71
N THR A 4 -8.25 -22.52 38.97
CA THR A 4 -7.39 -22.91 40.08
C THR A 4 -7.09 -24.41 40.07
N TRP A 5 -5.91 -24.80 40.61
CA TRP A 5 -5.63 -26.14 41.04
C TRP A 5 -5.12 -26.17 42.48
N PRO A 6 -5.49 -27.17 43.23
CA PRO A 6 -5.26 -27.16 44.66
C PRO A 6 -4.10 -28.08 45.11
N SER A 7 -3.43 -27.61 46.09
CA SER A 7 -3.24 -28.17 47.44
C SER A 7 -2.59 -29.52 47.62
N ALA A 8 -1.47 -29.41 48.25
CA ALA A 8 -0.68 -30.34 48.97
C ALA A 8 -1.45 -31.16 50.03
N VAL A 9 -0.97 -32.37 50.25
CA VAL A 9 -1.34 -33.23 51.38
C VAL A 9 -0.24 -33.16 52.41
N LEU A 10 -0.58 -32.67 53.56
CA LEU A 10 0.25 -32.62 54.79
C LEU A 10 0.05 -33.92 55.54
N ALA A 11 1.10 -34.65 55.81
CA ALA A 11 1.08 -35.79 56.76
C ALA A 11 1.61 -35.32 58.12
N VAL A 12 0.77 -35.37 59.09
CA VAL A 12 1.09 -35.08 60.51
C VAL A 12 1.48 -36.38 61.18
N LEU A 13 2.66 -36.40 61.77
CA LEU A 13 3.08 -37.47 62.63
C LEU A 13 2.86 -37.08 64.11
N LEU A 14 2.02 -37.81 64.79
CA LEU A 14 1.67 -37.58 66.18
C LEU A 14 2.63 -38.39 67.06
N ILE A 15 3.37 -37.74 67.98
CA ILE A 15 4.19 -38.36 68.98
C ILE A 15 3.40 -38.42 70.27
N CYS A 16 3.18 -39.63 70.77
CA CYS A 16 2.70 -39.88 72.15
C CYS A 16 3.84 -40.12 73.12
N LEU A 17 3.97 -39.21 74.06
CA LEU A 17 4.78 -39.41 75.24
C LEU A 17 3.92 -40.17 76.31
N SER A 18 4.46 -41.23 76.83
CA SER A 18 3.93 -41.81 78.07
C SER A 18 5.06 -41.90 79.11
N THR A 19 4.85 -41.19 80.19
CA THR A 19 5.70 -41.22 81.42
C THR A 19 5.15 -42.27 82.37
N THR A 20 6.00 -43.07 82.92
CA THR A 20 5.77 -43.77 84.22
C THR A 20 7.05 -43.85 85.06
N PRO A 21 6.94 -43.64 86.34
CA PRO A 21 8.10 -43.47 87.24
C PRO A 21 8.61 -44.79 87.77
N PRO A 22 9.76 -44.80 88.46
CA PRO A 22 10.52 -45.97 88.78
C PRO A 22 10.08 -46.62 90.09
N VAL A 23 10.19 -47.93 90.11
CA VAL A 23 10.12 -48.72 91.39
C VAL A 23 11.49 -49.22 91.67
N ASN A 24 12.04 -48.77 92.82
CA ASN A 24 13.21 -49.35 93.47
C ASN A 24 12.93 -50.75 94.03
N MET A 25 13.83 -51.69 93.74
CA MET A 25 13.97 -52.84 94.57
C MET A 25 15.49 -53.25 94.61
N GLU A 26 16.10 -53.01 95.79
CA GLU A 26 17.36 -53.52 96.14
C GLU A 26 17.30 -55.05 96.27
N LEU A 27 18.21 -55.72 95.63
CA LEU A 27 18.65 -57.10 96.06
C LEU A 27 20.13 -57.23 95.81
N ASP A 28 20.82 -57.36 96.94
CA ASP A 28 22.22 -57.69 97.07
C ASP A 28 22.45 -59.15 96.60
N ASP A 29 23.32 -59.31 95.64
CA ASP A 29 23.97 -60.59 95.47
C ASP A 29 25.36 -60.41 94.79
N THR A 30 26.37 -60.72 95.57
CA THR A 30 27.77 -60.75 95.18
C THR A 30 28.03 -62.00 94.30
N VAL A 31 28.01 -61.76 92.98
CA VAL A 31 28.54 -62.77 92.04
C VAL A 31 29.86 -62.25 91.49
N ALA A 32 30.86 -63.11 91.65
CA ALA A 32 32.23 -62.86 91.16
C ALA A 32 32.18 -62.53 89.67
N ARG A 33 32.59 -61.32 89.32
CA ARG A 33 32.79 -60.91 87.93
C ARG A 33 34.01 -61.66 87.40
N PHE A 34 33.80 -62.64 86.55
CA PHE A 34 34.79 -63.01 85.56
C PHE A 34 34.82 -61.92 84.53
N SER A 35 35.93 -61.25 84.43
CA SER A 35 36.19 -60.34 83.32
C SER A 35 36.34 -61.19 82.03
N SER A 36 35.26 -61.42 81.33
CA SER A 36 35.37 -61.96 80.00
C SER A 36 35.66 -60.78 79.08
N THR A 37 36.75 -60.81 78.39
CA THR A 37 36.97 -59.88 77.25
C THR A 37 36.00 -60.28 76.17
N SER A 38 35.31 -59.28 75.61
CA SER A 38 34.40 -59.50 74.46
C SER A 38 35.16 -60.18 73.32
N ASP A 39 34.63 -61.27 72.80
CA ASP A 39 35.12 -61.91 71.57
C ASP A 39 34.41 -61.43 70.33
N LEU A 40 33.58 -60.43 70.52
CA LEU A 40 32.89 -59.73 69.40
C LEU A 40 33.90 -59.14 68.42
N THR A 41 33.76 -59.49 67.17
CA THR A 41 34.42 -58.80 66.06
C THR A 41 33.41 -58.07 65.22
N LEU A 42 33.75 -56.85 64.86
CA LEU A 42 32.89 -55.96 63.99
C LEU A 42 33.68 -55.55 62.76
N GLY A 43 33.04 -55.58 61.61
CA GLY A 43 33.64 -55.12 60.39
C GLY A 43 32.55 -54.59 59.39
N PHE A 44 32.95 -53.73 58.46
CA PHE A 44 32.14 -53.41 57.33
C PHE A 44 32.14 -54.55 56.33
N SER A 45 30.98 -55.15 56.03
CA SER A 45 30.85 -56.15 54.98
C SER A 45 30.54 -55.49 53.64
N ASN A 46 29.93 -54.28 53.69
CA ASN A 46 29.82 -53.35 52.58
C ASN A 46 29.85 -51.92 53.13
N GLY A 47 30.69 -51.09 52.56
CA GLY A 47 30.89 -49.69 52.94
C GLY A 47 31.93 -49.01 52.04
N PRO A 48 32.19 -47.72 52.24
CA PRO A 48 33.20 -47.05 51.46
C PRO A 48 34.59 -47.59 51.69
N THR A 49 35.37 -47.70 50.62
CA THR A 49 36.76 -48.12 50.64
C THR A 49 37.71 -46.94 50.71
N GLU A 50 38.97 -47.17 50.96
CA GLU A 50 40.00 -46.13 51.01
C GLU A 50 40.07 -45.36 49.69
N ASN A 51 39.96 -44.00 49.74
CA ASN A 51 39.98 -43.08 48.63
C ASN A 51 38.82 -43.27 47.61
N GLN A 52 37.76 -43.95 47.99
CA GLN A 52 36.58 -44.09 47.15
C GLN A 52 35.79 -42.75 47.07
N ASP A 53 35.43 -42.35 45.89
CA ASP A 53 34.47 -41.23 45.68
C ASP A 53 33.04 -41.75 45.89
N VAL A 54 32.28 -41.07 46.73
CA VAL A 54 30.91 -41.41 47.11
C VAL A 54 29.97 -40.26 46.80
N THR A 55 28.89 -40.54 46.05
CA THR A 55 27.81 -39.64 45.79
C THR A 55 26.47 -40.33 45.95
N GLY A 56 25.47 -39.64 46.45
CA GLY A 56 24.11 -40.14 46.63
C GLY A 56 24.01 -41.20 47.76
N LEU A 57 23.22 -42.22 47.52
CA LEU A 57 22.83 -43.21 48.52
C LEU A 57 23.71 -44.44 48.46
N LEU A 58 24.51 -44.65 49.50
CA LEU A 58 25.40 -45.84 49.68
C LEU A 58 24.79 -46.81 50.67
N SER A 59 24.73 -48.09 50.32
CA SER A 59 24.34 -49.15 51.23
C SER A 59 25.49 -49.51 52.15
N LEU A 60 25.26 -49.54 53.48
CA LEU A 60 26.21 -49.96 54.50
C LEU A 60 25.73 -51.23 55.13
N SER A 61 26.56 -52.24 55.14
CA SER A 61 26.28 -53.49 55.86
C SER A 61 27.46 -53.90 56.71
N PHE A 62 27.16 -54.56 57.79
CA PHE A 62 28.15 -54.92 58.85
C PHE A 62 28.13 -56.38 59.11
N SER A 63 29.28 -56.92 59.29
CA SER A 63 29.52 -58.33 59.76
C SER A 63 29.94 -58.34 61.23
N MET A 64 29.34 -59.22 61.97
CA MET A 64 29.67 -59.46 63.38
C MET A 64 29.85 -60.93 63.57
N SER A 65 30.86 -61.31 64.38
CA SER A 65 31.09 -62.69 64.76
C SER A 65 31.58 -62.76 66.20
N GLY A 66 31.32 -63.87 66.86
CA GLY A 66 31.56 -64.14 68.30
C GLY A 66 30.24 -64.52 69.00
N ASP A 67 30.32 -64.96 70.26
CA ASP A 67 29.15 -65.35 71.05
C ASP A 67 28.48 -64.17 71.76
N ALA A 68 28.71 -62.96 71.25
CA ALA A 68 28.22 -61.68 71.80
C ALA A 68 26.73 -61.43 71.56
N ASN A 69 26.07 -60.90 72.58
CA ASN A 69 24.68 -60.38 72.45
C ASN A 69 24.68 -58.88 72.14
N VAL A 70 24.61 -58.53 70.87
CA VAL A 70 24.71 -57.17 70.44
C VAL A 70 23.30 -56.54 70.44
N SER A 71 23.08 -55.51 71.27
CA SER A 71 21.82 -54.77 71.39
C SER A 71 21.73 -53.56 70.50
N SER A 72 22.87 -53.00 70.14
CA SER A 72 22.87 -51.81 69.24
C SER A 72 24.18 -51.69 68.45
N LEU A 73 24.02 -51.08 67.26
CA LEU A 73 25.12 -50.70 66.39
C LEU A 73 24.99 -49.23 66.04
N LEU A 74 25.84 -48.39 66.64
CA LEU A 74 25.94 -46.98 66.36
C LEU A 74 26.84 -46.76 65.15
N ILE A 75 26.32 -46.05 64.13
CA ILE A 75 27.07 -45.64 62.94
C ILE A 75 27.26 -44.15 63.00
N GLU A 76 28.46 -43.68 62.81
CA GLU A 76 28.88 -42.29 62.89
C GLU A 76 29.78 -41.95 61.71
N ILE A 77 29.83 -40.64 61.37
CA ILE A 77 30.69 -40.09 60.34
C ILE A 77 31.56 -38.98 60.92
N SER A 78 32.75 -38.83 60.38
CA SER A 78 33.68 -37.77 60.76
C SER A 78 34.45 -37.29 59.52
N SER A 79 34.69 -35.97 59.45
CA SER A 79 35.54 -35.32 58.45
C SER A 79 36.98 -35.07 59.01
N ASP A 80 37.20 -35.18 60.29
CA ASP A 80 38.47 -34.86 60.94
C ASP A 80 39.07 -36.05 61.78
N GLY A 81 38.35 -37.17 61.82
CA GLY A 81 38.69 -38.32 62.60
C GLY A 81 38.58 -38.18 64.13
N ASN A 82 38.22 -36.98 64.61
CA ASN A 82 38.11 -36.65 66.03
C ASN A 82 36.67 -36.34 66.46
N SER A 83 35.92 -35.59 65.65
CA SER A 83 34.54 -35.20 65.91
C SER A 83 33.59 -36.08 65.11
N TRP A 84 32.72 -36.82 65.80
CA TRP A 84 31.84 -37.81 65.16
C TRP A 84 30.39 -37.41 65.26
N ALA A 85 29.71 -37.37 64.11
CA ALA A 85 28.28 -37.16 64.00
C ALA A 85 27.54 -38.48 63.81
N THR A 86 26.50 -38.71 64.59
CA THR A 86 25.68 -39.92 64.48
C THR A 86 24.89 -39.93 63.17
N LEU A 87 25.05 -40.99 62.36
CA LEU A 87 24.22 -41.27 61.21
C LEU A 87 22.96 -42.04 61.63
N THR A 88 23.10 -43.11 62.33
CA THR A 88 21.99 -43.92 62.81
C THR A 88 22.45 -44.86 63.93
N ASN A 89 21.51 -45.40 64.71
CA ASN A 89 21.73 -46.46 65.69
C ASN A 89 20.76 -47.60 65.35
N LEU A 90 21.30 -48.73 64.92
CA LEU A 90 20.55 -49.95 64.64
C LEU A 90 20.40 -50.78 65.95
N THR A 91 19.19 -51.27 66.24
CA THR A 91 18.83 -51.96 67.44
C THR A 91 18.43 -53.45 67.23
N SER A 92 18.52 -53.90 65.99
CA SER A 92 18.17 -55.25 65.58
C SER A 92 18.74 -55.60 64.20
N THR A 93 18.94 -56.89 63.95
CA THR A 93 19.28 -57.43 62.63
C THR A 93 18.15 -57.23 61.61
N PRO A 94 18.46 -57.04 60.31
CA PRO A 94 19.81 -57.09 59.72
C PRO A 94 20.59 -55.82 60.02
N TRP A 95 21.88 -55.93 60.26
CA TRP A 95 22.78 -54.80 60.44
C TRP A 95 23.09 -54.17 59.09
N LEU A 96 22.08 -53.43 58.59
CA LEU A 96 22.09 -52.80 57.29
C LEU A 96 21.44 -51.38 57.38
N THR A 97 22.07 -50.42 56.80
CA THR A 97 21.53 -49.05 56.65
C THR A 97 21.96 -48.42 55.33
N TYR A 98 21.50 -47.25 55.10
CA TYR A 98 21.94 -46.45 53.95
C TYR A 98 22.55 -45.14 54.44
N PHE A 99 23.64 -44.77 53.80
CA PHE A 99 24.31 -43.50 53.98
C PHE A 99 23.98 -42.61 52.78
N ASP A 100 23.38 -41.45 52.99
CA ASP A 100 23.10 -40.47 51.97
C ASP A 100 24.14 -39.35 52.02
N SER A 101 25.10 -39.40 51.10
CA SER A 101 26.18 -38.43 51.03
C SER A 101 25.69 -37.03 50.66
N THR A 102 24.52 -36.88 50.04
CA THR A 102 24.01 -35.58 49.58
C THR A 102 23.74 -34.59 50.71
N SER A 103 23.64 -35.08 51.94
CA SER A 103 23.47 -34.25 53.14
C SER A 103 24.79 -33.70 53.69
N TYR A 104 25.92 -34.01 53.08
CA TYR A 104 27.26 -33.63 53.53
C TYR A 104 27.97 -32.78 52.46
N ALA A 105 28.88 -31.91 52.94
CA ALA A 105 29.76 -31.15 52.06
C ALA A 105 30.78 -32.07 51.37
N ASN A 106 31.25 -31.64 50.20
CA ASN A 106 32.39 -32.35 49.57
C ASN A 106 33.61 -32.36 50.52
N GLY A 107 34.33 -33.45 50.51
CA GLY A 107 35.50 -33.60 51.36
C GLY A 107 35.76 -35.04 51.75
N SER A 108 36.88 -35.28 52.53
CA SER A 108 37.27 -36.57 52.98
C SER A 108 36.58 -36.92 54.30
N TYR A 109 36.02 -38.09 54.37
CA TYR A 109 35.29 -38.60 55.54
C TYR A 109 35.67 -40.01 55.87
N THR A 110 35.40 -40.40 57.12
CA THR A 110 35.55 -41.75 57.62
C THR A 110 34.28 -42.15 58.37
N LEU A 111 33.79 -43.38 58.20
CA LEU A 111 32.69 -43.92 58.98
C LEU A 111 33.27 -44.74 60.16
N ARG A 112 32.55 -44.65 61.25
CA ARG A 112 32.81 -45.48 62.46
C ARG A 112 31.53 -46.23 62.81
N ALA A 113 31.66 -47.53 63.05
CA ALA A 113 30.63 -48.38 63.63
C ALA A 113 31.05 -48.85 65.01
N THR A 114 30.18 -48.69 65.99
CA THR A 114 30.39 -49.10 67.38
C THR A 114 29.29 -50.05 67.81
N ALA A 115 29.60 -51.23 68.12
CA ALA A 115 28.69 -52.24 68.67
C ALA A 115 29.00 -52.48 70.18
N TRP A 116 27.95 -52.59 70.99
CA TRP A 116 28.01 -52.93 72.37
C TRP A 116 27.60 -54.35 72.57
N ASP A 117 28.46 -55.12 73.26
CA ASP A 117 28.18 -56.45 73.77
C ASP A 117 27.54 -56.33 75.16
N ASP A 118 26.25 -56.67 75.26
CA ASP A 118 25.47 -56.52 76.47
C ASP A 118 25.96 -57.45 77.58
N ASP A 119 26.68 -58.56 77.25
CA ASP A 119 27.20 -59.50 78.22
C ASP A 119 28.47 -58.98 78.89
N VAL A 120 29.26 -58.18 78.21
CA VAL A 120 30.54 -57.65 78.67
C VAL A 120 30.57 -56.18 78.95
N ASN A 121 29.64 -55.46 78.37
CA ASN A 121 29.48 -53.96 78.39
C ASN A 121 30.74 -53.23 77.91
N GLU A 122 31.43 -53.79 76.93
CA GLU A 122 32.57 -53.16 76.22
C GLU A 122 32.22 -52.90 74.75
N PRO A 123 32.53 -51.74 74.25
CA PRO A 123 32.25 -51.40 72.82
C PRO A 123 33.36 -51.97 71.92
N VAL A 124 32.95 -52.52 70.76
CA VAL A 124 33.87 -52.91 69.69
C VAL A 124 33.65 -51.93 68.54
N VAL A 125 34.75 -51.43 68.03
CA VAL A 125 34.74 -50.36 67.01
C VAL A 125 35.37 -50.85 65.73
N ALA A 126 34.73 -50.58 64.63
CA ALA A 126 35.26 -50.67 63.25
C ALA A 126 35.23 -49.34 62.56
N THR A 127 36.23 -49.04 61.77
CA THR A 127 36.30 -47.85 60.95
C THR A 127 36.39 -48.24 59.48
N SER A 128 35.76 -47.47 58.61
CA SER A 128 35.94 -47.59 57.15
C SER A 128 37.29 -47.04 56.71
N GLY A 129 37.70 -47.27 55.48
CA GLY A 129 38.72 -46.45 54.87
C GLY A 129 38.29 -44.96 54.76
N SER A 130 39.22 -44.10 54.61
CA SER A 130 38.93 -42.69 54.29
C SER A 130 38.39 -42.62 52.87
N PHE A 131 37.25 -41.99 52.68
CA PHE A 131 36.57 -41.83 51.37
C PHE A 131 36.24 -40.38 51.14
N ASN A 132 36.00 -39.99 49.86
CA ASN A 132 35.63 -38.61 49.47
C ASN A 132 34.13 -38.51 49.17
N ILE A 133 33.48 -37.48 49.68
CA ILE A 133 32.14 -37.09 49.26
C ILE A 133 32.29 -36.08 48.16
N VAL A 134 31.71 -36.37 46.99
CA VAL A 134 31.77 -35.54 45.76
C VAL A 134 30.34 -35.31 45.23
N ASN A 135 29.64 -34.45 45.92
CA ASN A 135 28.22 -34.09 45.55
C ASN A 135 28.11 -32.84 44.73
N GLN A 136 29.19 -32.12 44.48
CA GLN A 136 29.17 -30.90 43.70
C GLN A 136 29.05 -31.25 42.23
N VAL A 137 28.06 -30.64 41.55
CA VAL A 137 27.89 -30.80 40.11
C VAL A 137 28.85 -29.87 39.36
N PRO A 138 29.33 -30.26 38.20
CA PRO A 138 30.15 -29.40 37.37
C PRO A 138 29.49 -28.05 37.08
N ILE A 139 30.27 -27.00 36.92
CA ILE A 139 29.82 -25.67 36.50
C ILE A 139 30.32 -25.43 35.10
N ILE A 140 29.40 -25.25 34.15
CA ILE A 140 29.76 -24.83 32.80
C ILE A 140 30.04 -23.33 32.84
N THR A 141 31.27 -22.92 32.52
CA THR A 141 31.72 -21.53 32.58
C THR A 141 31.56 -20.82 31.27
N ILE A 142 31.57 -21.54 30.16
CA ILE A 142 31.33 -21.03 28.80
C ILE A 142 30.78 -22.14 27.91
N PHE A 143 29.82 -21.83 27.08
CA PHE A 143 29.40 -22.64 25.95
C PHE A 143 29.01 -21.72 24.80
N THR A 144 29.76 -21.75 23.69
CA THR A 144 29.59 -20.83 22.58
C THR A 144 29.95 -21.50 21.26
N ALA A 145 29.50 -20.90 20.16
CA ALA A 145 29.95 -21.21 18.81
C ALA A 145 30.65 -19.98 18.22
N LEU A 146 31.83 -20.20 17.69
CA LEU A 146 32.61 -19.18 16.97
C LEU A 146 32.25 -19.22 15.47
N ASN A 147 32.64 -18.15 14.74
CA ASN A 147 32.44 -18.00 13.30
C ASN A 147 30.97 -17.85 12.88
N ALA A 148 30.05 -17.57 13.79
CA ALA A 148 28.69 -17.24 13.44
C ALA A 148 28.66 -15.94 12.60
N ALA A 149 27.88 -15.94 11.51
CA ALA A 149 27.70 -14.77 10.65
C ALA A 149 26.74 -13.76 11.28
N ALA A 150 25.76 -14.24 12.04
CA ALA A 150 24.78 -13.40 12.73
C ALA A 150 24.25 -14.09 13.98
N GLY A 151 23.87 -13.30 14.98
CA GLY A 151 23.29 -13.76 16.24
C GLY A 151 24.27 -14.58 17.06
N THR A 152 24.35 -14.40 18.34
CA THR A 152 25.25 -15.16 19.23
C THR A 152 24.60 -15.40 20.58
N GLY A 153 23.31 -15.05 20.71
CA GLY A 153 22.60 -15.18 21.97
C GLY A 153 22.10 -16.59 22.26
N THR A 154 21.55 -16.76 23.45
CA THR A 154 21.04 -18.05 23.95
C THR A 154 19.54 -18.23 23.74
N SER A 155 18.84 -17.20 23.28
CA SER A 155 17.39 -17.28 23.00
C SER A 155 17.09 -17.92 21.64
N ALA A 156 15.92 -18.49 21.48
CA ALA A 156 15.50 -19.09 20.22
C ALA A 156 15.41 -18.06 19.05
N SER A 157 15.21 -16.79 19.37
CA SER A 157 15.21 -15.68 18.41
C SER A 157 16.60 -15.17 18.05
N ASP A 158 17.60 -15.50 18.87
CA ASP A 158 18.97 -15.01 18.73
C ASP A 158 19.95 -16.18 18.67
N ARG A 159 19.76 -17.01 17.65
CA ARG A 159 20.63 -18.17 17.38
C ARG A 159 21.98 -17.72 16.84
N ALA A 160 23.01 -18.54 17.02
CA ALA A 160 24.25 -18.42 16.28
C ALA A 160 24.01 -18.94 14.85
N TRP A 161 23.86 -18.01 13.89
CA TRP A 161 23.52 -18.33 12.51
C TRP A 161 24.75 -18.46 11.63
N PHE A 162 24.75 -19.46 10.76
CA PHE A 162 25.80 -19.78 9.80
C PHE A 162 25.23 -19.82 8.39
N GLY A 163 25.82 -19.06 7.47
CA GLY A 163 25.42 -19.01 6.07
C GLY A 163 26.36 -19.79 5.15
N ILE A 164 26.10 -19.73 3.85
CA ILE A 164 26.96 -20.31 2.81
C ILE A 164 28.34 -19.60 2.77
N ALA A 165 28.36 -18.31 3.00
CA ALA A 165 29.56 -17.48 2.86
C ALA A 165 30.55 -17.57 4.03
N SER A 166 30.12 -18.09 5.20
CA SER A 166 31.07 -18.47 6.24
C SER A 166 31.80 -19.72 5.73
N ASP A 167 33.10 -19.83 5.93
CA ASP A 167 33.92 -20.97 5.51
C ASP A 167 33.42 -22.33 6.07
N GLY A 168 32.19 -22.36 6.48
CA GLY A 168 31.41 -23.51 6.82
C GLY A 168 31.87 -24.23 8.11
N VAL A 169 32.66 -23.60 8.96
CA VAL A 169 33.13 -24.20 10.19
C VAL A 169 32.35 -23.62 11.38
N ILE A 170 31.54 -24.46 12.01
CA ILE A 170 30.96 -24.19 13.33
C ILE A 170 31.95 -24.63 14.38
N ALA A 171 32.57 -23.68 15.04
CA ALA A 171 33.56 -23.97 16.07
C ALA A 171 32.92 -23.89 17.46
N TYR A 172 32.50 -25.02 18.00
CA TYR A 172 32.03 -25.11 19.39
C TYR A 172 33.17 -24.93 20.35
N ARG A 173 32.97 -24.16 21.40
CA ARG A 173 33.92 -23.96 22.49
C ARG A 173 33.17 -23.97 23.82
N TRP A 174 33.72 -24.72 24.78
CA TRP A 174 33.17 -24.76 26.13
C TRP A 174 34.27 -24.82 27.17
N GLY A 175 33.94 -24.42 28.37
CA GLY A 175 34.76 -24.59 29.57
C GLY A 175 33.86 -25.00 30.71
N ALA A 176 34.42 -25.80 31.60
CA ALA A 176 33.77 -26.22 32.82
C ALA A 176 34.76 -26.19 33.98
N SER A 177 34.23 -26.15 35.20
CA SER A 177 34.98 -26.13 36.44
C SER A 177 34.35 -27.11 37.43
N ASP A 178 35.14 -28.03 37.94
CA ASP A 178 34.86 -28.97 39.03
C ASP A 178 36.17 -29.57 39.55
N ASP A 179 36.15 -30.14 40.73
CA ASP A 179 37.33 -30.76 41.33
C ASP A 179 37.68 -32.12 40.68
N ASP A 180 36.70 -32.78 40.06
CA ASP A 180 36.84 -34.13 39.52
C ASP A 180 36.16 -34.31 38.14
N LEU A 181 36.25 -33.29 37.26
CA LEU A 181 35.75 -33.38 35.90
C LEU A 181 36.17 -34.64 35.18
N SER A 182 35.24 -35.32 34.50
CA SER A 182 35.47 -36.59 33.83
C SER A 182 35.37 -36.48 32.32
N TYR A 183 34.21 -36.12 31.78
CA TYR A 183 34.00 -36.01 30.36
C TYR A 183 32.84 -35.05 30.01
N ALA A 184 32.76 -34.66 28.76
CA ALA A 184 31.65 -33.92 28.24
C ALA A 184 31.03 -34.64 27.04
N THR A 185 29.73 -34.41 26.82
CA THR A 185 29.02 -34.86 25.63
C THR A 185 28.36 -33.66 24.96
N LEU A 186 28.44 -33.60 23.63
CA LEU A 186 27.76 -32.62 22.83
C LEU A 186 26.77 -33.36 21.91
N THR A 187 25.50 -33.04 22.05
CA THR A 187 24.41 -33.71 21.34
C THR A 187 23.53 -32.72 20.60
N ASN A 188 22.65 -33.21 19.71
CA ASN A 188 21.73 -32.40 18.90
C ASN A 188 22.46 -31.29 18.14
N VAL A 189 23.56 -31.66 17.51
CA VAL A 189 24.34 -30.77 16.63
C VAL A 189 23.91 -30.95 15.19
N PRO A 190 24.08 -29.92 14.33
CA PRO A 190 23.86 -30.08 12.91
C PRO A 190 24.88 -31.10 12.34
N GLY A 191 24.42 -32.15 11.65
CA GLY A 191 25.28 -33.15 10.97
C GLY A 191 25.59 -34.44 11.69
N PRO A 192 26.64 -35.15 11.29
CA PRO A 192 26.83 -36.57 11.60
C PRO A 192 27.20 -36.91 13.06
N GLY A 193 26.86 -36.05 13.98
CA GLY A 193 27.02 -36.29 15.41
C GLY A 193 28.37 -35.80 15.97
N ALA A 194 28.28 -35.17 17.14
CA ALA A 194 29.44 -34.78 17.91
C ALA A 194 30.12 -36.02 18.53
N PRO A 195 31.42 -36.00 18.75
CA PRO A 195 32.07 -37.04 19.52
C PRO A 195 31.44 -37.14 20.91
N SER A 196 31.15 -38.33 21.34
CA SER A 196 30.84 -38.61 22.74
C SER A 196 32.13 -38.73 23.53
N ASN A 197 32.16 -38.21 24.73
CA ASN A 197 33.30 -38.25 25.65
C ASN A 197 34.49 -37.40 25.21
N ASP A 198 34.26 -36.20 24.95
CA ASP A 198 35.30 -35.27 24.54
C ASP A 198 35.96 -34.64 25.77
N GLY A 199 37.19 -35.06 26.03
CA GLY A 199 38.14 -34.43 26.92
C GLY A 199 37.78 -34.37 28.41
N PRO A 200 38.28 -35.29 29.20
CA PRO A 200 38.27 -35.11 30.64
C PRO A 200 39.22 -33.98 31.03
N ASN A 201 38.87 -33.20 31.98
CA ASN A 201 39.73 -32.22 32.63
C ASN A 201 40.17 -31.00 31.82
N ASN A 202 39.56 -30.71 30.69
CA ASN A 202 39.78 -29.46 29.98
C ASN A 202 38.82 -28.40 30.45
N ILE A 203 39.37 -27.36 31.04
CA ILE A 203 38.62 -26.18 31.43
C ILE A 203 38.11 -25.41 30.20
N ALA A 204 38.73 -25.63 29.04
CA ALA A 204 38.30 -25.07 27.77
C ALA A 204 38.52 -26.09 26.65
N TYR A 205 37.47 -26.57 26.07
CA TYR A 205 37.51 -27.53 24.99
C TYR A 205 36.74 -27.02 23.77
N GLY A 206 37.01 -27.53 22.59
CA GLY A 206 36.34 -27.15 21.37
C GLY A 206 36.22 -28.29 20.38
N TRP A 207 35.20 -28.20 19.57
CA TRP A 207 34.96 -29.09 18.46
C TRP A 207 34.62 -28.27 17.21
N ASP A 208 35.39 -28.46 16.18
CA ASP A 208 35.23 -27.75 14.92
C ASP A 208 34.53 -28.64 13.91
N TRP A 209 33.54 -28.10 13.28
CA TRP A 209 32.69 -28.87 12.43
C TRP A 209 32.31 -28.08 11.16
N SER A 210 32.43 -28.73 10.01
CA SER A 210 32.18 -28.10 8.74
C SER A 210 30.66 -28.08 8.41
N SER A 211 30.11 -26.89 8.27
CA SER A 211 28.71 -26.71 7.87
C SER A 211 28.47 -26.91 6.38
N GLY A 212 29.54 -27.07 5.58
CA GLY A 212 29.46 -27.05 4.11
C GLY A 212 28.58 -28.12 3.47
N ALA A 213 28.30 -29.21 4.15
CA ALA A 213 27.51 -30.33 3.65
C ALA A 213 26.15 -30.51 4.37
N MET A 214 25.70 -29.50 5.12
CA MET A 214 24.53 -29.65 5.97
C MET A 214 23.28 -29.10 5.40
N ASP A 215 22.20 -29.72 5.81
CA ASP A 215 20.86 -29.21 5.51
C ASP A 215 20.61 -27.90 6.25
N GLU A 216 19.79 -27.07 5.71
CA GLU A 216 19.25 -25.89 6.34
C GLU A 216 18.38 -26.28 7.54
N GLY A 217 18.47 -25.52 8.63
CA GLY A 217 17.67 -25.84 9.81
C GLY A 217 18.19 -25.24 11.11
N THR A 218 17.55 -25.61 12.20
CA THR A 218 17.87 -25.11 13.54
C THR A 218 18.03 -26.24 14.52
N TRP A 219 19.02 -26.10 15.41
CA TRP A 219 19.36 -27.08 16.42
C TRP A 219 19.50 -26.43 17.80
N ASN A 220 19.08 -27.13 18.83
CA ASN A 220 19.37 -26.80 20.21
C ASN A 220 20.53 -27.71 20.66
N SER A 221 21.75 -27.32 20.31
CA SER A 221 22.95 -28.06 20.65
C SER A 221 23.11 -28.09 22.16
N ARG A 222 23.21 -29.29 22.73
CA ARG A 222 23.23 -29.52 24.17
C ARG A 222 24.57 -30.05 24.60
N LEU A 223 25.23 -29.28 25.44
CA LEU A 223 26.42 -29.68 26.18
C LEU A 223 26.00 -30.29 27.52
N THR A 224 26.55 -31.45 27.86
CA THR A 224 26.45 -32.03 29.19
C THR A 224 27.86 -32.38 29.66
N VAL A 225 28.25 -31.83 30.79
CA VAL A 225 29.55 -32.06 31.41
C VAL A 225 29.34 -32.96 32.64
N TYR A 226 30.15 -33.98 32.77
CA TYR A 226 30.08 -34.97 33.84
C TYR A 226 31.35 -34.92 34.70
N ASP A 227 31.19 -35.14 35.97
CA ASP A 227 32.27 -35.46 36.89
C ASP A 227 32.56 -36.98 36.96
N SER A 228 33.54 -37.40 37.75
CA SER A 228 33.86 -38.78 37.93
C SER A 228 32.80 -39.58 38.71
N SER A 229 31.95 -38.88 39.44
CA SER A 229 30.81 -39.40 40.17
C SER A 229 29.53 -39.51 39.40
N SER A 230 29.56 -39.12 38.10
CA SER A 230 28.40 -39.08 37.19
C SER A 230 27.37 -38.01 37.52
N LEU A 231 27.67 -37.02 38.35
CA LEU A 231 26.89 -35.81 38.43
C LEU A 231 27.13 -34.96 37.18
N SER A 232 26.16 -34.14 36.79
CA SER A 232 26.30 -33.42 35.54
C SER A 232 25.66 -32.06 35.56
N ALA A 233 26.22 -31.17 34.76
CA ALA A 233 25.60 -29.89 34.35
C ALA A 233 25.32 -29.88 32.87
N THR A 234 24.29 -29.15 32.48
CA THR A 234 23.88 -29.06 31.09
C THR A 234 23.68 -27.61 30.71
N ASP A 235 24.11 -27.26 29.49
CA ASP A 235 23.81 -25.97 28.84
C ASP A 235 23.37 -26.19 27.40
N THR A 236 22.68 -25.23 26.85
CA THR A 236 22.10 -25.31 25.50
C THR A 236 22.47 -24.08 24.68
N LEU A 237 22.95 -24.31 23.46
CA LEU A 237 23.27 -23.30 22.49
C LEU A 237 22.42 -23.47 21.26
N PHE A 238 21.71 -22.38 20.85
CA PHE A 238 20.89 -22.40 19.66
C PHE A 238 21.75 -22.11 18.41
N ILE A 239 21.73 -23.04 17.46
CA ILE A 239 22.44 -22.96 16.18
C ILE A 239 21.43 -22.93 15.05
N GLY A 240 21.67 -22.08 14.07
CA GLY A 240 20.92 -22.05 12.82
C GLY A 240 21.86 -22.15 11.63
N ILE A 241 21.47 -22.89 10.60
CA ILE A 241 22.11 -22.91 9.29
C ILE A 241 21.09 -22.39 8.30
N ASP A 242 21.44 -21.33 7.61
CA ASP A 242 20.60 -20.65 6.67
C ASP A 242 21.35 -20.45 5.35
N ARG A 243 20.76 -20.92 4.25
CA ARG A 243 21.35 -20.89 2.90
C ARG A 243 20.45 -20.29 1.88
N THR A 244 19.22 -19.99 2.27
CA THR A 244 18.17 -19.50 1.39
C THR A 244 17.94 -18.04 1.67
N GLY A 245 18.05 -17.20 0.65
CA GLY A 245 17.73 -15.78 0.81
C GLY A 245 16.23 -15.51 0.92
N PRO A 246 15.82 -14.40 1.55
CA PRO A 246 14.43 -14.07 1.79
C PRO A 246 13.63 -13.91 0.48
N THR A 247 12.34 -14.22 0.56
CA THR A 247 11.39 -13.93 -0.53
C THR A 247 10.67 -12.62 -0.27
N LEU A 248 10.58 -11.76 -1.28
CA LEU A 248 9.87 -10.49 -1.22
C LEU A 248 8.52 -10.62 -1.92
N ALA A 249 7.42 -10.51 -1.17
CA ALA A 249 6.08 -10.78 -1.68
C ALA A 249 5.53 -9.62 -2.54
N SER A 250 5.71 -8.38 -2.10
CA SER A 250 5.20 -7.19 -2.77
C SER A 250 5.94 -5.94 -2.32
N ILE A 251 5.91 -4.93 -3.19
CA ILE A 251 6.42 -3.59 -2.91
C ILE A 251 5.30 -2.62 -3.20
N THR A 252 5.10 -1.64 -2.34
CA THR A 252 4.16 -0.55 -2.57
C THR A 252 4.90 0.64 -3.15
N VAL A 253 4.39 1.19 -4.24
CA VAL A 253 4.88 2.37 -4.92
C VAL A 253 4.01 3.57 -4.53
N GLY A 254 4.61 4.61 -3.95
CA GLY A 254 3.91 5.83 -3.56
C GLY A 254 2.67 5.55 -2.70
N ASP A 255 1.53 6.00 -3.15
CA ASP A 255 0.22 5.77 -2.54
C ASP A 255 -0.50 4.50 -3.04
N GLY A 256 0.14 3.74 -3.93
CA GLY A 256 -0.40 2.55 -4.57
C GLY A 256 -1.13 2.80 -5.90
N SER A 257 -1.14 4.03 -6.38
CA SER A 257 -1.67 4.37 -7.70
C SER A 257 -0.77 3.88 -8.83
N ASP A 258 -1.36 3.54 -9.98
CA ASP A 258 -0.61 3.08 -11.17
C ASP A 258 0.35 4.16 -11.71
N TRP A 259 -0.03 5.43 -11.58
CA TRP A 259 0.76 6.59 -11.93
C TRP A 259 1.02 7.45 -10.70
N GLN A 260 2.20 8.04 -10.64
CA GLN A 260 2.61 8.97 -9.59
C GLN A 260 2.68 10.39 -10.14
N GLN A 261 2.12 11.33 -9.40
CA GLN A 261 2.05 12.75 -9.75
C GLN A 261 3.34 13.52 -9.37
N SER A 262 4.34 12.83 -8.88
CA SER A 262 5.57 13.43 -8.38
C SER A 262 6.78 12.61 -8.77
N SER A 263 7.87 13.30 -9.15
CA SER A 263 9.19 12.73 -9.34
C SER A 263 9.80 12.13 -8.07
N GLU A 264 9.31 12.52 -6.89
CA GLU A 264 9.71 11.94 -5.62
C GLU A 264 8.77 10.80 -5.22
N VAL A 265 9.24 9.57 -5.39
CA VAL A 265 8.44 8.36 -5.15
C VAL A 265 9.03 7.55 -4.00
N THR A 266 8.17 7.13 -3.08
CA THR A 266 8.55 6.24 -1.98
C THR A 266 8.23 4.79 -2.36
N LEU A 267 9.22 3.91 -2.26
CA LEU A 267 9.01 2.47 -2.25
C LEU A 267 8.96 1.98 -0.80
N SER A 268 7.96 1.18 -0.46
CA SER A 268 7.78 0.66 0.90
C SER A 268 7.43 -0.83 0.92
N GLY A 269 7.60 -1.45 2.09
CA GLY A 269 7.45 -2.89 2.27
C GLY A 269 8.71 -3.67 1.90
N LEU A 270 9.88 -3.01 1.89
CA LEU A 270 11.16 -3.62 1.49
C LEU A 270 11.65 -4.68 2.49
N LEU A 271 11.31 -4.52 3.76
CA LEU A 271 11.67 -5.46 4.84
C LEU A 271 10.44 -6.15 5.41
N ASN A 272 9.34 -5.42 5.63
CA ASN A 272 8.15 -5.96 6.28
C ASN A 272 7.38 -6.97 5.40
N ASN A 273 7.50 -6.85 4.07
CA ASN A 273 6.91 -7.79 3.12
C ASN A 273 7.89 -8.87 2.66
N ALA A 274 9.10 -8.87 3.21
CA ALA A 274 10.07 -9.92 2.98
C ALA A 274 9.94 -11.01 4.05
N ASP A 275 9.98 -12.26 3.63
CA ASP A 275 9.87 -13.45 4.49
C ASP A 275 11.08 -14.35 4.26
N ASP A 276 11.77 -14.64 5.35
CA ASP A 276 12.91 -15.54 5.40
C ASP A 276 12.54 -16.91 5.99
N GLY A 277 11.27 -17.17 6.18
CA GLY A 277 10.76 -18.44 6.69
C GLY A 277 11.32 -18.80 8.05
N GLN A 278 12.07 -19.90 8.12
CA GLN A 278 12.76 -20.39 9.33
C GLN A 278 14.25 -19.99 9.35
N GLY A 279 14.68 -19.13 8.45
CA GLY A 279 16.05 -18.67 8.33
C GLY A 279 16.50 -17.67 9.38
N SER A 280 17.59 -16.98 9.10
CA SER A 280 18.25 -16.04 10.00
C SER A 280 17.48 -14.73 10.21
N GLY A 281 16.52 -14.48 9.35
CA GLY A 281 15.68 -13.29 9.32
C GLY A 281 16.23 -12.19 8.41
N VAL A 282 15.33 -11.38 7.88
CA VAL A 282 15.66 -10.28 6.98
C VAL A 282 16.54 -9.24 7.67
N ALA A 283 17.65 -8.87 7.03
CA ALA A 283 18.58 -7.86 7.53
C ALA A 283 18.51 -6.54 6.78
N SER A 284 18.39 -6.61 5.45
CA SER A 284 18.40 -5.44 4.58
C SER A 284 17.68 -5.73 3.26
N ALA A 285 17.41 -4.67 2.51
CA ALA A 285 17.03 -4.77 1.11
C ALA A 285 18.06 -4.08 0.23
N GLU A 286 18.17 -4.53 -0.99
CA GLU A 286 18.97 -3.90 -2.03
C GLU A 286 18.08 -3.51 -3.20
N TYR A 287 18.34 -2.36 -3.79
CA TYR A 287 17.62 -1.85 -4.95
C TYR A 287 18.57 -1.35 -6.04
N SER A 288 18.12 -1.42 -7.28
CA SER A 288 18.89 -1.02 -8.46
C SER A 288 17.96 -0.43 -9.52
N LEU A 289 18.41 0.67 -10.14
CA LEU A 289 17.73 1.33 -11.26
C LEU A 289 18.21 0.83 -12.62
N ASP A 290 19.35 0.16 -12.68
CA ASP A 290 20.00 -0.31 -13.91
C ASP A 290 20.25 -1.83 -13.94
N GLY A 291 19.91 -2.53 -12.84
CA GLY A 291 20.17 -3.95 -12.65
C GLY A 291 21.65 -4.31 -12.42
N VAL A 292 22.55 -3.33 -12.37
CA VAL A 292 24.00 -3.52 -12.25
C VAL A 292 24.52 -2.98 -10.93
N VAL A 293 24.19 -1.73 -10.61
CA VAL A 293 24.61 -1.08 -9.36
C VAL A 293 23.50 -1.25 -8.33
N TRP A 294 23.84 -1.88 -7.20
CA TRP A 294 22.92 -2.14 -6.10
C TRP A 294 23.22 -1.24 -4.92
N ASN A 295 22.18 -0.60 -4.40
CA ASN A 295 22.22 0.21 -3.19
C ASN A 295 21.54 -0.55 -2.07
N SER A 296 22.15 -0.60 -0.89
CA SER A 296 21.60 -1.31 0.27
C SER A 296 20.89 -0.35 1.23
N THR A 297 19.82 -0.82 1.84
CA THR A 297 19.07 -0.12 2.88
C THR A 297 18.66 -1.07 4.00
N THR A 298 18.63 -0.54 5.23
CA THR A 298 18.06 -1.21 6.41
C THR A 298 16.72 -0.60 6.82
N SER A 299 16.19 0.30 5.98
CA SER A 299 14.86 0.88 6.15
C SER A 299 13.82 0.08 5.36
N ASP A 300 12.61 -0.03 5.89
CA ASP A 300 11.48 -0.62 5.18
C ASP A 300 11.02 0.21 3.98
N SER A 301 11.45 1.46 3.89
CA SER A 301 11.13 2.36 2.79
C SER A 301 12.35 3.14 2.31
N ILE A 302 12.34 3.48 1.02
CA ILE A 302 13.31 4.37 0.39
C ILE A 302 12.56 5.43 -0.42
N GLN A 303 13.15 6.60 -0.55
CA GLN A 303 12.68 7.64 -1.45
C GLN A 303 13.59 7.69 -2.69
N LEU A 304 12.99 7.68 -3.86
CA LEU A 304 13.66 7.80 -5.15
C LEU A 304 13.25 9.10 -5.81
N THR A 305 14.19 9.75 -6.48
CA THR A 305 13.90 10.88 -7.38
C THR A 305 14.10 10.39 -8.80
N LEU A 306 13.01 10.30 -9.55
CA LEU A 306 12.99 9.77 -10.92
C LEU A 306 12.44 10.84 -11.87
N SER A 307 12.84 10.79 -13.12
CA SER A 307 12.27 11.67 -14.15
C SER A 307 10.86 11.23 -14.54
N GLU A 308 10.13 12.08 -15.21
CA GLU A 308 8.88 11.73 -15.87
C GLU A 308 9.05 10.55 -16.83
N GLY A 309 8.05 9.67 -16.91
CA GLY A 309 8.04 8.46 -17.72
C GLY A 309 7.96 7.17 -16.91
N THR A 310 8.34 6.05 -17.54
CA THR A 310 8.29 4.72 -16.93
C THR A 310 9.70 4.26 -16.54
N HIS A 311 9.85 3.81 -15.31
CA HIS A 311 11.09 3.30 -14.73
C HIS A 311 10.86 1.92 -14.14
N THR A 312 11.80 1.01 -14.33
CA THR A 312 11.79 -0.30 -13.69
C THR A 312 12.86 -0.33 -12.60
N VAL A 313 12.44 -0.56 -11.37
CA VAL A 313 13.34 -0.72 -10.21
C VAL A 313 13.41 -2.19 -9.85
N SER A 314 14.63 -2.70 -9.77
CA SER A 314 14.90 -4.06 -9.28
C SER A 314 15.14 -4.02 -7.77
N VAL A 315 14.50 -4.89 -7.01
CA VAL A 315 14.62 -4.97 -5.55
C VAL A 315 14.81 -6.42 -5.14
N ARG A 316 15.64 -6.66 -4.12
CA ARG A 316 15.86 -7.96 -3.51
C ARG A 316 16.16 -7.81 -2.03
N SER A 317 15.80 -8.79 -1.24
CA SER A 317 16.06 -8.81 0.20
C SER A 317 17.31 -9.61 0.52
N VAL A 318 17.96 -9.26 1.62
CA VAL A 318 19.16 -9.94 2.12
C VAL A 318 18.92 -10.30 3.58
N ASP A 319 19.24 -11.52 3.96
CA ASP A 319 19.12 -12.00 5.33
C ASP A 319 20.33 -11.61 6.20
N ARG A 320 20.31 -12.02 7.46
CA ARG A 320 21.36 -11.69 8.44
C ARG A 320 22.67 -12.44 8.21
N VAL A 321 22.67 -13.52 7.45
CA VAL A 321 23.89 -14.27 7.11
C VAL A 321 24.40 -13.94 5.72
N GLY A 322 23.70 -13.06 4.98
CA GLY A 322 24.13 -12.54 3.68
C GLY A 322 23.61 -13.31 2.49
N ASN A 323 22.63 -14.22 2.64
CA ASN A 323 21.99 -14.81 1.47
C ASN A 323 21.07 -13.81 0.81
N ILE A 324 21.12 -13.77 -0.50
CA ILE A 324 20.39 -12.83 -1.33
C ILE A 324 19.15 -13.53 -1.91
N GLY A 325 18.00 -12.94 -1.71
CA GLY A 325 16.74 -13.40 -2.26
C GLY A 325 16.59 -13.17 -3.76
N SER A 326 15.50 -13.67 -4.31
CA SER A 326 15.17 -13.44 -5.72
C SER A 326 14.85 -11.97 -5.98
N THR A 327 15.25 -11.49 -7.16
CA THR A 327 14.94 -10.10 -7.57
C THR A 327 13.48 -9.95 -7.98
N VAL A 328 12.82 -8.96 -7.42
CA VAL A 328 11.50 -8.48 -7.82
C VAL A 328 11.68 -7.19 -8.62
N GLN A 329 10.97 -7.07 -9.75
CA GLN A 329 10.93 -5.85 -10.55
C GLN A 329 9.63 -5.10 -10.29
N VAL A 330 9.74 -3.79 -10.14
CA VAL A 330 8.62 -2.88 -9.91
C VAL A 330 8.69 -1.78 -10.95
N ASP A 331 7.61 -1.61 -11.70
CA ASP A 331 7.46 -0.51 -12.63
C ASP A 331 6.87 0.70 -11.91
N ILE A 332 7.54 1.84 -12.06
CA ILE A 332 7.14 3.15 -11.54
C ILE A 332 6.84 4.03 -12.74
N ARG A 333 5.65 4.57 -12.79
CA ARG A 333 5.20 5.48 -13.84
C ARG A 333 4.99 6.85 -13.23
N ILE A 334 5.63 7.86 -13.80
CA ILE A 334 5.58 9.24 -13.31
C ILE A 334 5.06 10.13 -14.42
N ASP A 335 4.09 10.95 -14.06
CA ASP A 335 3.53 11.97 -14.92
C ASP A 335 3.23 13.21 -14.08
N GLU A 336 4.02 14.26 -14.28
CA GLU A 336 3.89 15.56 -13.61
C GLU A 336 3.25 16.60 -14.53
N THR A 337 2.97 16.23 -15.79
CA THR A 337 2.49 17.13 -16.84
C THR A 337 0.97 17.18 -16.81
N VAL A 338 0.40 18.39 -16.80
CA VAL A 338 -1.05 18.57 -16.89
C VAL A 338 -1.53 18.34 -18.33
N PRO A 339 -2.78 17.87 -18.52
CA PRO A 339 -3.36 17.68 -19.83
C PRO A 339 -3.34 18.93 -20.72
N GLU A 340 -3.10 18.77 -22.01
CA GLU A 340 -3.15 19.82 -23.02
C GLU A 340 -4.57 20.02 -23.53
N ALA A 341 -5.01 21.30 -23.57
CA ALA A 341 -6.31 21.69 -24.10
C ALA A 341 -6.26 21.82 -25.62
N ILE A 342 -7.12 21.12 -26.35
CA ILE A 342 -7.23 21.23 -27.82
C ILE A 342 -8.35 22.17 -28.21
N GLY A 343 -9.56 22.01 -27.70
CA GLY A 343 -10.65 22.92 -27.99
C GLY A 343 -12.05 22.38 -27.78
N TRP A 344 -13.02 23.28 -28.03
CA TRP A 344 -14.42 23.03 -27.84
C TRP A 344 -15.12 22.67 -29.16
N THR A 345 -16.10 21.79 -29.07
CA THR A 345 -17.15 21.59 -30.08
C THR A 345 -18.47 21.81 -29.37
N VAL A 346 -19.22 22.81 -29.83
CA VAL A 346 -20.49 23.19 -29.24
C VAL A 346 -21.53 23.27 -30.37
N ASP A 347 -22.66 22.63 -30.17
CA ASP A 347 -23.80 22.77 -31.08
C ASP A 347 -24.27 24.23 -31.12
N GLU A 348 -24.86 24.62 -32.24
CA GLU A 348 -25.42 25.95 -32.37
C GLU A 348 -26.49 26.19 -31.30
N LEU A 349 -26.39 27.32 -30.63
CA LEU A 349 -27.29 27.73 -29.56
C LEU A 349 -28.34 28.69 -30.08
N THR A 350 -29.51 28.19 -30.44
CA THR A 350 -30.63 29.00 -30.87
C THR A 350 -31.84 28.80 -29.99
N THR A 351 -32.66 29.83 -29.78
CA THR A 351 -33.87 29.73 -28.93
C THR A 351 -34.96 28.86 -29.55
N SER A 352 -34.87 28.57 -30.86
CA SER A 352 -35.79 27.68 -31.59
C SER A 352 -35.30 26.22 -31.70
N ARG A 353 -34.13 25.91 -31.17
CA ARG A 353 -33.56 24.55 -31.26
C ARG A 353 -34.53 23.51 -30.66
N ILE A 354 -34.71 22.40 -31.36
CA ILE A 354 -35.43 21.23 -30.85
C ILE A 354 -34.44 20.27 -30.21
N GLY A 355 -34.59 20.05 -28.91
CA GLY A 355 -33.72 19.15 -28.15
C GLY A 355 -32.51 19.82 -27.48
N PRO A 356 -31.68 19.09 -26.78
CA PRO A 356 -30.53 19.62 -26.07
C PRO A 356 -29.40 20.03 -27.02
N ALA A 357 -28.56 20.97 -26.60
CA ALA A 357 -27.30 21.26 -27.27
C ALA A 357 -26.20 20.37 -26.70
N ASN A 358 -25.47 19.72 -27.58
CA ASN A 358 -24.31 18.91 -27.18
C ASN A 358 -23.08 19.81 -27.12
N VAL A 359 -22.25 19.49 -26.15
CA VAL A 359 -20.99 20.17 -25.88
C VAL A 359 -19.93 19.13 -25.67
N SER A 360 -18.79 19.29 -26.28
CA SER A 360 -17.62 18.45 -26.02
C SER A 360 -16.37 19.31 -25.98
N PHE A 361 -15.45 18.87 -25.16
CA PHE A 361 -14.10 19.43 -25.06
C PHE A 361 -13.07 18.38 -25.41
N ASN A 362 -12.13 18.71 -26.25
CA ASN A 362 -11.04 17.84 -26.64
C ASN A 362 -9.77 18.22 -25.86
N ALA A 363 -9.18 17.25 -25.21
CA ALA A 363 -7.91 17.37 -24.53
C ALA A 363 -7.02 16.18 -24.91
N LEU A 364 -5.72 16.34 -24.76
CA LEU A 364 -4.71 15.31 -24.96
C LEU A 364 -3.81 15.26 -23.76
N ASP A 365 -3.42 14.07 -23.39
CA ASP A 365 -2.35 13.80 -22.45
C ASP A 365 -1.51 12.62 -22.96
N ASP A 366 -0.22 12.87 -23.21
CA ASP A 366 0.71 11.90 -23.75
C ASP A 366 1.38 11.06 -22.65
N GLY A 367 1.23 11.45 -21.38
CA GLY A 367 1.77 10.76 -20.21
C GLY A 367 0.87 9.64 -19.72
N SER A 368 0.09 9.92 -18.70
CA SER A 368 -0.82 8.96 -18.08
C SER A 368 -2.15 8.78 -18.81
N GLY A 369 -2.49 9.72 -19.70
CA GLY A 369 -3.75 9.76 -20.42
C GLY A 369 -4.87 10.39 -19.61
N ILE A 370 -5.94 10.80 -20.31
CA ILE A 370 -7.08 11.49 -19.68
C ILE A 370 -7.89 10.55 -18.78
N ASP A 371 -8.12 10.94 -17.54
CA ASP A 371 -9.12 10.34 -16.65
C ASP A 371 -10.50 10.92 -16.92
N ALA A 372 -11.27 10.23 -17.76
CA ALA A 372 -12.61 10.65 -18.11
C ALA A 372 -13.60 10.60 -16.93
N SER A 373 -13.31 9.84 -15.89
CA SER A 373 -14.20 9.69 -14.73
C SER A 373 -14.11 10.86 -13.76
N ASN A 374 -12.94 11.48 -13.67
CA ASN A 374 -12.68 12.64 -12.83
C ASN A 374 -12.67 13.96 -13.61
N SER A 375 -12.66 13.89 -14.95
CA SER A 375 -12.82 15.05 -15.82
C SER A 375 -14.30 15.43 -15.97
N TYR A 376 -14.59 16.72 -16.07
CA TYR A 376 -15.97 17.20 -16.23
C TYR A 376 -16.06 18.57 -16.89
N LEU A 377 -17.24 18.86 -17.43
CA LEU A 377 -17.58 20.14 -18.01
C LEU A 377 -18.41 20.99 -17.03
N GLN A 378 -18.17 22.27 -17.04
CA GLN A 378 -18.95 23.25 -16.31
C GLN A 378 -19.50 24.32 -17.29
N PHE A 379 -20.66 24.86 -16.98
CA PHE A 379 -21.28 25.92 -17.74
C PHE A 379 -21.88 26.99 -16.84
N GLY A 380 -22.15 28.13 -17.41
CA GLY A 380 -22.86 29.22 -16.74
C GLY A 380 -23.40 30.22 -17.73
N PHE A 381 -24.35 31.05 -17.30
CA PHE A 381 -24.98 32.09 -18.13
C PHE A 381 -24.35 33.45 -17.83
N ASP A 382 -24.07 34.20 -18.90
CA ASP A 382 -23.41 35.50 -18.84
C ASP A 382 -24.09 36.52 -19.76
N SER A 383 -24.07 37.77 -19.36
CA SER A 383 -24.77 38.83 -20.12
C SER A 383 -23.99 39.32 -21.34
N ASN A 384 -22.67 39.23 -21.32
CA ASN A 384 -21.80 39.82 -22.34
C ASN A 384 -20.70 38.89 -22.88
N GLY A 385 -20.55 37.67 -22.31
CA GLY A 385 -19.56 36.68 -22.71
C GLY A 385 -18.12 37.03 -22.34
N VAL A 386 -17.93 37.96 -21.42
CA VAL A 386 -16.60 38.45 -21.00
C VAL A 386 -16.39 38.20 -19.52
N GLY A 387 -15.22 37.72 -19.17
CA GLY A 387 -14.86 37.48 -17.79
C GLY A 387 -14.52 36.03 -17.47
N GLN A 388 -14.21 35.77 -16.21
CA GLN A 388 -13.81 34.45 -15.73
C GLN A 388 -14.92 33.70 -14.97
N THR A 389 -16.02 34.42 -14.67
CA THR A 389 -17.16 33.86 -13.93
C THR A 389 -18.45 34.34 -14.56
N PRO A 390 -19.41 33.46 -14.85
CA PRO A 390 -20.70 33.82 -15.41
C PRO A 390 -21.47 34.80 -14.49
N ASP A 391 -21.87 35.96 -14.99
CA ASP A 391 -22.52 37.01 -14.18
C ASP A 391 -23.99 36.73 -13.87
N LEU A 392 -24.69 36.00 -14.74
CA LEU A 392 -26.13 35.70 -14.60
C LEU A 392 -26.40 34.48 -13.74
N SER A 393 -25.53 33.49 -13.76
CA SER A 393 -25.63 32.34 -12.85
C SER A 393 -24.86 32.55 -11.55
N GLY A 394 -23.92 33.46 -11.53
CA GLY A 394 -23.07 33.76 -10.35
C GLY A 394 -22.09 32.67 -9.97
N THR A 395 -22.28 31.45 -10.46
CA THR A 395 -21.44 30.28 -10.20
C THR A 395 -21.35 29.41 -11.45
N TRP A 396 -20.30 28.59 -11.49
CA TRP A 396 -20.18 27.50 -12.46
C TRP A 396 -21.08 26.34 -12.06
N LEU A 397 -21.88 25.83 -12.98
CA LEU A 397 -22.74 24.66 -12.83
C LEU A 397 -22.07 23.47 -13.49
N GLN A 398 -21.91 22.37 -12.79
CA GLN A 398 -21.34 21.16 -13.37
C GLN A 398 -22.39 20.44 -14.23
N MET A 399 -21.98 19.90 -15.37
CA MET A 399 -22.82 19.01 -16.16
C MET A 399 -23.05 17.69 -15.44
N SER A 400 -24.21 17.10 -15.66
CA SER A 400 -24.68 15.93 -14.92
C SER A 400 -23.90 14.63 -15.20
N GLN A 401 -23.13 14.59 -16.28
CA GLN A 401 -22.32 13.45 -16.68
C GLN A 401 -20.83 13.75 -16.43
N PRO A 402 -20.06 12.80 -15.90
CA PRO A 402 -18.61 12.89 -15.91
C PRO A 402 -18.08 12.80 -17.34
N GLY A 403 -16.86 13.27 -17.52
CA GLY A 403 -16.19 13.28 -18.81
C GLY A 403 -16.27 14.61 -19.55
N LEU A 404 -15.67 14.66 -20.72
CA LEU A 404 -15.50 15.87 -21.52
C LEU A 404 -16.60 16.03 -22.58
N THR A 405 -17.73 15.37 -22.42
CA THR A 405 -18.92 15.51 -23.25
C THR A 405 -20.14 15.71 -22.38
N GLY A 406 -21.09 16.52 -22.88
CA GLY A 406 -22.31 16.75 -22.13
C GLY A 406 -23.38 17.34 -23.01
N SER A 407 -24.57 17.57 -22.46
CA SER A 407 -25.67 18.23 -23.14
C SER A 407 -26.43 19.16 -22.18
N ILE A 408 -26.94 20.25 -22.72
CA ILE A 408 -27.72 21.22 -21.95
C ILE A 408 -29.12 21.32 -22.57
N GLY A 409 -30.13 21.12 -21.73
CA GLY A 409 -31.53 21.13 -22.15
C GLY A 409 -32.01 22.53 -22.58
N LEU A 410 -32.84 22.60 -23.61
CA LEU A 410 -33.38 23.85 -24.17
C LEU A 410 -34.03 24.75 -23.10
N ALA A 411 -34.75 24.20 -22.16
CA ALA A 411 -35.39 24.96 -21.09
C ALA A 411 -34.44 25.85 -20.29
N SER A 412 -33.13 25.53 -20.30
CA SER A 412 -32.11 26.33 -19.61
C SER A 412 -31.81 27.65 -20.30
N TRP A 413 -32.02 27.76 -21.62
CA TRP A 413 -31.67 28.96 -22.38
C TRP A 413 -32.78 29.54 -23.31
N ALA A 414 -33.93 28.88 -23.43
CA ALA A 414 -35.01 29.30 -24.35
C ALA A 414 -35.44 30.76 -24.20
N THR A 415 -35.25 31.38 -23.06
CA THR A 415 -35.58 32.77 -22.75
C THR A 415 -34.37 33.71 -22.70
N LYS A 416 -33.20 33.25 -23.17
CA LYS A 416 -31.90 33.93 -22.99
C LYS A 416 -31.27 34.38 -24.30
N SER A 417 -32.11 34.77 -25.29
CA SER A 417 -31.65 35.30 -26.56
C SER A 417 -30.65 36.45 -26.35
N ARG A 418 -29.61 36.48 -27.18
CA ARG A 418 -28.50 37.45 -27.14
C ARG A 418 -27.63 37.43 -25.89
N GLN A 419 -27.91 36.57 -24.89
CA GLN A 419 -27.01 36.28 -23.78
C GLN A 419 -25.98 35.23 -24.20
N TYR A 420 -25.08 34.90 -23.30
CA TYR A 420 -24.01 33.95 -23.57
C TYR A 420 -24.11 32.73 -22.64
N LEU A 421 -23.78 31.59 -23.19
CA LEU A 421 -23.48 30.37 -22.46
C LEU A 421 -21.97 30.23 -22.43
N MET A 422 -21.41 30.26 -21.23
CA MET A 422 -19.98 30.08 -21.00
C MET A 422 -19.71 28.66 -20.60
N PHE A 423 -18.61 28.11 -21.09
CA PHE A 423 -18.13 26.77 -20.75
C PHE A 423 -16.71 26.82 -20.25
N ARG A 424 -16.38 25.96 -19.30
CA ARG A 424 -15.01 25.57 -18.95
C ARG A 424 -14.94 24.07 -18.70
N ALA A 425 -13.79 23.48 -19.00
CA ALA A 425 -13.50 22.08 -18.71
C ALA A 425 -12.54 22.00 -17.54
N VAL A 426 -12.77 21.04 -16.66
CA VAL A 426 -11.80 20.55 -15.68
C VAL A 426 -11.35 19.21 -16.21
N VAL A 427 -10.10 19.12 -16.60
CA VAL A 427 -9.48 17.94 -17.20
C VAL A 427 -8.49 17.38 -16.22
N VAL A 428 -8.62 16.11 -15.91
CA VAL A 428 -7.75 15.38 -15.01
C VAL A 428 -7.15 14.21 -15.79
N ASP A 429 -5.86 13.95 -15.61
CA ASP A 429 -5.21 12.77 -16.15
C ASP A 429 -5.25 11.58 -15.15
N ASN A 430 -4.73 10.43 -15.55
CA ASN A 430 -4.71 9.24 -14.70
C ASN A 430 -3.64 9.31 -13.59
N ALA A 431 -2.71 10.27 -13.63
CA ALA A 431 -1.81 10.58 -12.53
C ALA A 431 -2.44 11.52 -11.49
N GLY A 432 -3.52 12.22 -11.87
CA GLY A 432 -4.22 13.17 -11.02
C GLY A 432 -3.83 14.63 -11.27
N ASN A 433 -3.03 14.93 -12.32
CA ASN A 433 -2.75 16.32 -12.66
C ASN A 433 -4.02 16.96 -13.25
N GLU A 434 -4.36 18.16 -12.75
CA GLU A 434 -5.58 18.87 -13.12
C GLU A 434 -5.28 20.12 -13.92
N TYR A 435 -6.01 20.31 -15.01
CA TYR A 435 -6.04 21.51 -15.80
C TYR A 435 -7.45 22.06 -15.92
N THR A 436 -7.66 23.29 -15.51
CA THR A 436 -8.93 24.00 -15.72
C THR A 436 -8.76 25.01 -16.84
N THR A 437 -9.59 24.91 -17.89
CA THR A 437 -9.53 25.79 -19.05
C THR A 437 -9.99 27.22 -18.72
N ASN A 438 -9.48 28.18 -19.47
CA ASN A 438 -10.14 29.49 -19.53
C ASN A 438 -11.57 29.34 -20.08
N PRO A 439 -12.52 30.19 -19.65
CA PRO A 439 -13.88 30.17 -20.16
C PRO A 439 -13.95 30.45 -21.65
N SER A 440 -14.82 29.71 -22.34
CA SER A 440 -15.22 30.01 -23.72
C SER A 440 -16.69 30.38 -23.74
N ALA A 441 -17.03 31.49 -24.40
CA ALA A 441 -18.38 32.02 -24.44
C ALA A 441 -19.00 31.84 -25.83
N TYR A 442 -20.24 31.37 -25.86
CA TYR A 442 -21.04 31.16 -27.08
C TYR A 442 -22.35 31.91 -26.95
N GLN A 443 -22.64 32.78 -27.92
CA GLN A 443 -23.86 33.56 -27.88
C GLN A 443 -25.09 32.69 -28.19
N ILE A 444 -26.15 32.89 -27.42
CA ILE A 444 -27.45 32.30 -27.68
C ILE A 444 -28.16 33.17 -28.70
N LEU A 445 -28.34 32.65 -29.90
CA LEU A 445 -28.97 33.35 -30.99
C LEU A 445 -30.50 33.26 -30.91
N PRO A 446 -31.23 34.26 -31.39
CA PRO A 446 -32.66 34.12 -31.54
C PRO A 446 -32.99 33.00 -32.52
N GLY A 447 -34.11 32.38 -32.33
CA GLY A 447 -34.54 31.29 -33.20
C GLY A 447 -35.35 31.73 -34.40
N LEU A 448 -35.93 32.94 -34.33
CA LEU A 448 -36.71 33.52 -35.40
C LEU A 448 -35.79 34.10 -36.48
N ASP A 449 -36.11 33.88 -37.71
CA ASP A 449 -35.44 34.44 -38.88
C ASP A 449 -36.50 34.81 -39.94
N LEU A 450 -36.52 36.04 -40.32
CA LEU A 450 -37.40 36.59 -41.37
C LEU A 450 -36.52 36.89 -42.57
N TYR A 451 -36.93 36.50 -43.75
CA TYR A 451 -36.14 36.75 -44.95
C TYR A 451 -36.97 36.85 -46.21
N TRP A 452 -36.44 37.58 -47.19
CA TRP A 452 -37.02 37.59 -48.52
C TRP A 452 -36.60 36.36 -49.31
N ASN A 453 -37.58 35.61 -49.83
CA ASN A 453 -37.25 34.50 -50.73
C ASN A 453 -36.73 35.09 -52.05
N ALA A 454 -35.43 34.97 -52.26
CA ALA A 454 -34.77 35.61 -53.43
C ALA A 454 -35.19 34.98 -54.78
N THR A 455 -35.72 33.77 -54.79
CA THR A 455 -36.19 33.12 -56.02
C THR A 455 -37.62 33.50 -56.39
N GLU A 456 -38.42 33.81 -55.41
CA GLU A 456 -39.81 34.21 -55.57
C GLU A 456 -40.00 35.75 -55.57
N THR A 457 -38.91 36.51 -55.35
CA THR A 457 -38.92 37.95 -55.40
C THR A 457 -38.41 38.43 -56.74
N ASN A 458 -39.27 39.02 -57.54
CA ASN A 458 -38.95 39.43 -58.93
C ASN A 458 -39.69 40.69 -59.37
N LEU A 459 -39.20 41.29 -60.46
CA LEU A 459 -39.82 42.39 -61.17
C LEU A 459 -40.56 41.90 -62.43
N ASP A 460 -41.75 42.37 -62.67
CA ASP A 460 -42.47 42.01 -63.90
C ASP A 460 -41.73 42.54 -65.16
N ARG A 461 -40.95 43.60 -65.00
CA ARG A 461 -40.10 44.18 -66.06
C ARG A 461 -38.90 44.92 -65.52
N LEU A 462 -37.80 44.86 -66.24
CA LEU A 462 -36.54 45.52 -65.84
C LEU A 462 -36.33 46.87 -66.49
N ILE A 463 -37.06 47.13 -67.55
CA ILE A 463 -36.96 48.39 -68.31
C ILE A 463 -38.37 48.90 -68.56
N VAL A 464 -38.61 50.16 -68.22
CA VAL A 464 -39.90 50.82 -68.35
C VAL A 464 -39.76 52.26 -68.96
N ARG A 465 -40.87 52.87 -69.43
CA ARG A 465 -40.87 54.21 -69.92
C ARG A 465 -41.52 55.19 -68.92
N PRO A 466 -40.71 56.02 -68.29
CA PRO A 466 -41.23 56.99 -67.31
C PRO A 466 -42.21 57.94 -67.92
N GLY A 467 -43.34 58.23 -67.23
CA GLY A 467 -44.34 59.15 -67.62
C GLY A 467 -45.43 58.61 -68.57
N GLU A 468 -45.38 57.36 -68.97
CA GLU A 468 -46.39 56.65 -69.74
C GLU A 468 -47.11 55.59 -68.87
N ALA A 469 -48.21 55.03 -69.41
CA ALA A 469 -48.99 54.01 -68.67
C ALA A 469 -48.18 52.75 -68.30
N ASP A 470 -47.11 52.46 -69.03
CA ASP A 470 -46.19 51.41 -68.84
C ASP A 470 -44.90 51.81 -67.99
N GLY A 471 -44.93 53.00 -67.36
CA GLY A 471 -43.87 53.49 -66.45
C GLY A 471 -43.88 52.88 -65.10
N ASN A 472 -44.81 52.01 -64.83
CA ASN A 472 -44.89 51.29 -63.56
C ASN A 472 -44.23 49.90 -63.65
N VAL A 473 -43.63 49.50 -62.55
CA VAL A 473 -43.09 48.16 -62.36
C VAL A 473 -43.81 47.48 -61.18
N THR A 474 -44.26 46.29 -61.45
CA THR A 474 -44.82 45.44 -60.37
C THR A 474 -43.72 44.55 -59.80
N ILE A 475 -43.56 44.59 -58.48
CA ILE A 475 -42.63 43.73 -57.73
C ILE A 475 -43.46 42.69 -57.00
N THR A 476 -43.23 41.46 -57.30
CA THR A 476 -43.78 40.35 -56.54
C THR A 476 -42.68 39.90 -55.55
N SER A 477 -43.01 39.75 -54.28
CA SER A 477 -42.07 39.33 -53.26
C SER A 477 -42.71 38.35 -52.29
N LEU A 478 -41.97 37.35 -51.87
CA LEU A 478 -42.40 36.43 -50.87
C LEU A 478 -41.51 36.64 -49.61
N LEU A 479 -42.16 37.05 -48.52
CA LEU A 479 -41.57 37.11 -47.21
C LEU A 479 -41.78 35.77 -46.56
N GLU A 480 -40.72 35.20 -46.11
CA GLU A 480 -40.72 33.88 -45.38
C GLU A 480 -40.13 34.01 -43.98
N THR A 481 -40.48 33.06 -43.18
CA THR A 481 -39.88 32.87 -41.84
C THR A 481 -39.59 31.39 -41.56
N ASN A 482 -38.54 31.12 -40.85
CA ASN A 482 -38.13 29.76 -40.47
C ASN A 482 -39.07 29.11 -39.45
N GLN A 483 -39.91 29.88 -38.77
CA GLN A 483 -40.89 29.40 -37.78
C GLN A 483 -42.15 30.26 -37.79
N ASP A 484 -43.26 29.75 -37.23
CA ASP A 484 -44.49 30.51 -37.10
C ASP A 484 -44.26 31.81 -36.30
N TYR A 485 -44.61 32.93 -36.85
CA TYR A 485 -44.46 34.23 -36.20
C TYR A 485 -45.83 34.90 -36.00
N GLY A 486 -46.17 35.12 -34.74
CA GLY A 486 -47.44 35.70 -34.35
C GLY A 486 -47.43 37.26 -34.19
N GLY A 487 -46.28 37.90 -34.36
CA GLY A 487 -46.12 39.33 -34.22
C GLY A 487 -46.50 40.11 -35.50
N SER A 488 -46.48 41.42 -35.41
CA SER A 488 -46.58 42.29 -36.57
C SER A 488 -45.19 42.60 -37.11
N VAL A 489 -45.07 42.74 -38.44
CA VAL A 489 -43.83 43.07 -39.15
C VAL A 489 -43.98 44.27 -40.00
N VAL A 490 -43.07 45.24 -39.93
CA VAL A 490 -43.01 46.38 -40.82
C VAL A 490 -42.09 46.09 -41.98
N VAL A 491 -42.61 46.17 -43.18
CA VAL A 491 -41.84 45.99 -44.42
C VAL A 491 -41.90 47.26 -45.29
N ARG A 492 -40.85 47.51 -46.04
CA ARG A 492 -40.73 48.72 -46.88
C ARG A 492 -40.21 48.36 -48.24
N LEU A 493 -40.73 49.12 -49.22
CA LEU A 493 -40.11 49.33 -50.53
C LEU A 493 -39.35 50.64 -50.48
N GLU A 494 -38.07 50.62 -50.76
CA GLU A 494 -37.22 51.80 -50.83
C GLU A 494 -36.56 51.90 -52.20
N SER A 495 -36.33 53.15 -52.66
CA SER A 495 -35.67 53.44 -53.93
C SER A 495 -34.51 54.41 -53.73
N ALA A 496 -33.44 54.20 -54.49
CA ALA A 496 -32.33 55.14 -54.61
C ALA A 496 -31.89 55.27 -56.09
N PRO A 497 -31.39 56.44 -56.53
CA PRO A 497 -30.71 56.53 -57.83
C PRO A 497 -29.51 55.57 -57.83
N ALA A 498 -29.29 54.85 -58.94
CA ALA A 498 -28.15 53.94 -59.06
C ALA A 498 -26.81 54.66 -59.29
N ASP A 499 -26.59 55.73 -58.57
CA ASP A 499 -25.34 56.49 -58.57
C ASP A 499 -24.46 55.95 -57.43
N ARG A 500 -23.48 55.10 -57.78
CA ARG A 500 -22.64 54.42 -56.86
C ARG A 500 -21.41 55.20 -56.40
N THR A 501 -21.35 56.48 -56.69
CA THR A 501 -20.22 57.36 -56.36
C THR A 501 -20.38 58.12 -55.05
N ALA A 502 -21.56 58.11 -54.44
CA ALA A 502 -21.89 58.79 -53.20
C ALA A 502 -22.56 57.81 -52.19
N SER A 503 -22.59 58.16 -50.90
CA SER A 503 -23.39 57.46 -49.91
C SER A 503 -24.84 57.41 -50.32
N VAL A 504 -25.39 56.21 -50.50
CA VAL A 504 -26.76 56.02 -51.03
C VAL A 504 -27.75 56.46 -49.96
N SER A 505 -28.58 57.50 -50.36
CA SER A 505 -29.73 57.90 -49.55
C SER A 505 -30.99 57.19 -50.10
N TRP A 506 -31.53 56.28 -49.33
CA TRP A 506 -32.73 55.54 -49.66
C TRP A 506 -33.97 56.36 -49.35
N THR A 507 -34.92 56.39 -50.29
CA THR A 507 -36.21 57.02 -50.13
C THR A 507 -37.29 55.95 -49.98
N VAL A 508 -38.05 56.00 -48.90
CA VAL A 508 -39.20 55.12 -48.70
C VAL A 508 -40.26 55.38 -49.69
N MET A 509 -40.60 54.42 -50.52
CA MET A 509 -41.64 54.50 -51.53
C MET A 509 -42.96 53.99 -50.97
N GLU A 510 -42.95 52.96 -50.23
CA GLU A 510 -44.10 52.38 -49.57
C GLU A 510 -43.66 51.69 -48.25
N SER A 511 -44.51 51.78 -47.25
CA SER A 511 -44.33 51.06 -45.98
C SER A 511 -45.64 50.36 -45.64
N ARG A 512 -45.52 49.07 -45.28
CA ARG A 512 -46.67 48.26 -44.87
C ARG A 512 -46.40 47.66 -43.54
N THR A 513 -47.44 47.53 -42.74
CA THR A 513 -47.41 46.75 -41.53
C THR A 513 -48.22 45.49 -41.79
N LEU A 514 -47.54 44.35 -41.71
CA LEU A 514 -48.22 43.07 -41.69
C LEU A 514 -48.84 42.89 -40.32
N GLU A 515 -50.10 42.53 -40.28
CA GLU A 515 -50.87 42.39 -39.07
C GLU A 515 -50.40 41.16 -38.28
N THR A 516 -50.75 41.11 -37.01
CA THR A 516 -50.49 39.98 -36.13
C THR A 516 -51.03 38.70 -36.77
N ASN A 517 -50.17 37.64 -36.73
CA ASN A 517 -50.42 36.35 -37.37
C ASN A 517 -50.45 36.29 -38.91
N SER A 518 -50.06 37.33 -39.63
CA SER A 518 -49.88 37.22 -41.08
C SER A 518 -48.88 36.19 -41.54
N LEU A 519 -47.88 35.87 -40.66
CA LEU A 519 -46.84 34.87 -40.91
C LEU A 519 -47.10 33.59 -40.13
N ALA A 520 -48.33 33.27 -39.75
CA ALA A 520 -48.68 32.03 -39.08
C ALA A 520 -48.43 30.77 -39.97
N ASP A 521 -48.57 30.99 -41.32
CA ASP A 521 -48.27 29.96 -42.31
C ASP A 521 -46.82 30.03 -42.84
N ARG A 522 -45.96 30.82 -42.18
CA ARG A 522 -44.54 31.06 -42.47
C ARG A 522 -44.21 31.77 -43.76
N GLU A 523 -45.20 32.23 -44.49
CA GLU A 523 -44.99 32.95 -45.74
C GLU A 523 -46.11 34.04 -45.98
N GLU A 524 -45.70 35.10 -46.57
CA GLU A 524 -46.66 36.19 -47.03
C GLU A 524 -46.25 36.68 -48.39
N LEU A 525 -47.16 36.52 -49.37
CA LEU A 525 -46.97 37.03 -50.75
C LEU A 525 -47.35 38.48 -50.83
N MET A 526 -46.47 39.33 -51.30
CA MET A 526 -46.67 40.78 -51.40
C MET A 526 -46.47 41.29 -52.81
N ILE A 527 -47.33 42.20 -53.21
CA ILE A 527 -47.23 42.86 -54.47
C ILE A 527 -47.05 44.39 -54.25
N TRP A 528 -46.02 44.96 -54.84
CA TRP A 528 -45.64 46.34 -54.73
C TRP A 528 -45.70 46.97 -56.11
N ASN A 529 -46.02 48.27 -56.19
CA ASN A 529 -46.02 49.04 -57.43
C ASN A 529 -45.03 50.20 -57.31
N TYR A 530 -44.10 50.24 -58.22
CA TYR A 530 -43.12 51.33 -58.29
C TYR A 530 -43.22 52.08 -59.59
N THR A 531 -43.45 53.41 -59.50
CA THR A 531 -43.45 54.27 -60.65
C THR A 531 -42.05 54.84 -60.88
N VAL A 532 -41.41 54.49 -62.00
CA VAL A 532 -40.10 55.01 -62.34
C VAL A 532 -40.19 56.51 -62.69
N PRO A 533 -39.52 57.39 -61.89
CA PRO A 533 -39.78 58.83 -61.96
C PRO A 533 -39.16 59.51 -63.17
N LYS A 534 -38.11 58.99 -63.74
CA LYS A 534 -37.35 59.56 -64.86
C LYS A 534 -36.48 58.53 -65.55
N THR A 535 -35.86 58.92 -66.66
CA THR A 535 -34.82 58.06 -67.29
C THR A 535 -33.61 57.90 -66.40
N GLY A 536 -33.00 56.71 -66.41
CA GLY A 536 -31.84 56.30 -65.54
C GLY A 536 -32.08 54.99 -64.84
N GLN A 537 -31.10 54.57 -64.15
CA GLN A 537 -31.20 53.37 -63.30
C GLN A 537 -31.62 53.76 -61.89
N PHE A 538 -32.43 52.89 -61.28
CA PHE A 538 -32.84 52.98 -59.88
C PHE A 538 -32.62 51.68 -59.20
N ASP A 539 -31.92 51.75 -58.06
CA ASP A 539 -31.83 50.65 -57.15
C ASP A 539 -33.10 50.62 -56.29
N LEU A 540 -33.70 49.46 -56.19
CA LEU A 540 -34.82 49.16 -55.32
C LEU A 540 -34.37 48.16 -54.25
N ARG A 541 -34.91 48.35 -53.08
CA ARG A 541 -34.74 47.30 -52.05
C ARG A 541 -36.03 47.09 -51.27
N LEU A 542 -36.29 45.88 -50.97
CA LEU A 542 -37.27 45.50 -49.97
C LEU A 542 -36.54 45.33 -48.61
N VAL A 543 -37.16 45.83 -47.55
CA VAL A 543 -36.57 45.82 -46.21
C VAL A 543 -37.61 45.28 -45.25
N ILE A 544 -37.19 44.30 -44.46
CA ILE A 544 -37.93 43.77 -43.31
C ILE A 544 -37.41 44.48 -42.05
N ASP A 545 -38.29 44.78 -41.11
CA ASP A 545 -37.99 45.33 -39.77
C ASP A 545 -36.87 46.39 -39.75
N TYR A 546 -37.03 47.46 -40.55
CA TYR A 546 -35.99 48.47 -40.73
C TYR A 546 -35.50 49.17 -39.46
N VAL A 547 -36.23 49.08 -38.35
CA VAL A 547 -35.88 49.63 -37.05
C VAL A 547 -35.19 48.56 -36.13
N ASN A 548 -35.12 47.34 -36.61
CA ASN A 548 -34.50 46.22 -35.92
C ASN A 548 -35.08 46.02 -34.51
N VAL A 549 -36.40 45.87 -34.41
CA VAL A 549 -37.13 45.62 -33.15
C VAL A 549 -37.47 44.15 -32.96
N ILE A 550 -37.43 43.34 -34.02
CA ILE A 550 -37.62 41.92 -34.00
C ILE A 550 -36.24 41.31 -33.86
N ASP A 551 -36.03 40.50 -32.82
CA ASP A 551 -34.75 39.82 -32.58
C ASP A 551 -34.66 38.58 -33.47
N GLU A 552 -33.79 38.62 -34.48
CA GLU A 552 -33.71 37.64 -35.57
C GLU A 552 -32.34 36.96 -35.61
N TYR A 553 -32.31 35.75 -36.17
CA TYR A 553 -31.09 34.95 -36.33
C TYR A 553 -30.09 35.66 -37.26
N ASP A 554 -30.56 36.08 -38.45
CA ASP A 554 -29.73 36.77 -39.43
C ASP A 554 -30.38 38.10 -39.86
N GLU A 555 -29.92 39.20 -39.29
CA GLU A 555 -30.37 40.55 -39.68
C GLU A 555 -29.87 40.99 -41.08
N GLY A 556 -28.92 40.24 -41.65
CA GLY A 556 -28.34 40.57 -42.96
C GLY A 556 -29.21 40.16 -44.14
N ASN A 557 -30.15 39.23 -43.94
CA ASN A 557 -31.07 38.73 -44.97
C ASN A 557 -32.37 39.48 -45.00
N ASN A 558 -32.54 40.54 -44.20
CA ASN A 558 -33.70 41.45 -44.16
C ASN A 558 -33.80 42.37 -45.39
N TYR A 559 -32.84 42.24 -46.29
CA TYR A 559 -32.79 43.10 -47.49
C TYR A 559 -32.80 42.27 -48.76
N ASN A 560 -33.65 42.67 -49.75
CA ASN A 560 -33.57 42.13 -51.09
C ASN A 560 -33.43 43.30 -52.11
N HIS A 561 -32.38 43.24 -52.90
CA HIS A 561 -31.98 44.30 -53.81
C HIS A 561 -32.35 43.98 -55.27
N MET A 562 -32.90 44.95 -55.99
CA MET A 562 -33.31 44.86 -57.38
C MET A 562 -32.92 46.15 -58.13
N VAL A 563 -32.85 46.07 -59.45
CA VAL A 563 -32.53 47.23 -60.29
C VAL A 563 -33.58 47.40 -61.42
N VAL A 564 -34.05 48.59 -61.61
CA VAL A 564 -34.96 48.95 -62.73
C VAL A 564 -34.41 50.11 -63.55
N THR A 565 -34.65 50.12 -64.85
CA THR A 565 -34.17 51.15 -65.77
C THR A 565 -35.31 51.86 -66.40
N GLY A 566 -35.35 53.18 -66.25
CA GLY A 566 -36.22 54.11 -67.06
C GLY A 566 -35.54 54.45 -68.39
N ALA A 567 -36.16 54.07 -69.51
CA ALA A 567 -35.66 54.36 -70.86
C ALA A 567 -36.51 55.40 -71.57
N SER A 568 -35.92 56.32 -72.37
CA SER A 568 -36.62 57.27 -73.19
C SER A 568 -37.04 56.66 -74.52
N ILE A 569 -38.19 57.17 -75.08
CA ILE A 569 -38.61 56.87 -76.46
C ILE A 569 -37.60 57.49 -77.41
N GLY A 570 -36.88 56.73 -78.20
CA GLY A 570 -36.06 57.22 -79.26
C GLY A 570 -34.59 56.91 -79.27
N SER A 571 -34.12 56.07 -78.36
CA SER A 571 -32.77 55.52 -78.44
C SER A 571 -32.81 54.14 -79.13
N PRO A 572 -32.43 54.09 -80.45
CA PRO A 572 -32.25 52.76 -81.05
C PRO A 572 -31.03 52.09 -80.42
N GLY A 573 -31.30 51.02 -79.72
CA GLY A 573 -30.26 50.03 -79.42
C GLY A 573 -29.32 50.36 -78.31
N LEU A 574 -29.78 50.63 -77.09
CA LEU A 574 -29.04 50.31 -75.91
C LEU A 574 -29.47 48.92 -75.44
N VAL A 575 -28.90 47.92 -76.07
CA VAL A 575 -28.66 46.67 -75.34
C VAL A 575 -27.86 47.07 -74.11
N PRO A 576 -28.33 46.86 -72.91
CA PRO A 576 -27.50 47.16 -71.72
C PRO A 576 -26.18 46.49 -71.94
N SER A 577 -25.12 47.29 -72.19
CA SER A 577 -23.78 46.76 -72.13
C SER A 577 -23.55 46.41 -70.68
N PHE A 578 -23.78 45.15 -70.33
CA PHE A 578 -23.27 44.63 -69.09
C PHE A 578 -21.77 44.87 -69.13
N THR A 579 -21.32 45.89 -68.42
CA THR A 579 -19.85 45.98 -68.19
C THR A 579 -19.39 44.63 -67.64
N PRO A 580 -18.27 44.10 -68.17
CA PRO A 580 -17.79 42.76 -67.73
C PRO A 580 -17.68 42.65 -66.24
N SER A 581 -17.62 43.77 -65.53
CA SER A 581 -17.54 43.81 -64.05
C SER A 581 -18.81 43.34 -63.37
N VAL A 582 -20.03 43.52 -63.92
CA VAL A 582 -21.26 43.04 -63.27
C VAL A 582 -21.44 41.54 -63.46
N LEU A 583 -21.01 41.02 -64.62
CA LEU A 583 -21.04 39.56 -64.86
C LEU A 583 -20.04 38.84 -64.01
N VAL A 584 -18.88 39.45 -63.70
CA VAL A 584 -17.86 38.89 -62.79
C VAL A 584 -18.38 38.95 -61.36
N LEU A 585 -19.09 39.96 -60.90
CA LEU A 585 -19.65 40.01 -59.55
C LEU A 585 -20.80 39.03 -59.36
N LEU A 586 -21.66 38.79 -60.34
CA LEU A 586 -22.66 37.71 -60.26
C LEU A 586 -22.04 36.32 -60.30
N LEU A 587 -21.03 36.09 -61.14
CA LEU A 587 -20.29 34.81 -61.17
C LEU A 587 -19.44 34.55 -59.88
N VAL A 588 -18.90 35.62 -59.30
CA VAL A 588 -18.14 35.49 -58.00
C VAL A 588 -19.11 35.26 -56.85
N GLY A 589 -20.30 35.95 -56.84
CA GLY A 589 -21.36 35.71 -55.87
C GLY A 589 -21.89 34.27 -55.92
N PHE A 590 -22.12 33.71 -57.11
CA PHE A 590 -22.53 32.33 -57.30
C PHE A 590 -21.40 31.35 -56.90
N ALA A 591 -20.14 31.67 -57.18
CA ALA A 591 -19.01 30.84 -56.81
C ALA A 591 -18.77 30.79 -55.28
N ILE A 592 -18.95 31.93 -54.60
CA ILE A 592 -18.80 32.00 -53.12
C ILE A 592 -19.95 31.26 -52.44
N SER A 593 -21.20 31.41 -52.89
CA SER A 593 -22.34 30.64 -52.34
C SER A 593 -22.25 29.14 -52.63
N ALA A 594 -21.70 28.74 -53.78
CA ALA A 594 -21.46 27.35 -54.12
C ALA A 594 -20.26 26.74 -53.30
N LEU A 595 -19.23 27.54 -52.98
CA LEU A 595 -18.14 27.10 -52.10
C LEU A 595 -18.60 26.96 -50.66
N GLN A 596 -19.43 27.90 -50.17
CA GLN A 596 -19.96 27.80 -48.79
C GLN A 596 -20.92 26.61 -48.59
N ARG A 597 -21.60 26.14 -49.66
CA ARG A 597 -22.39 24.90 -49.61
C ARG A 597 -21.52 23.62 -49.62
N ARG A 598 -20.30 23.65 -50.22
CA ARG A 598 -19.41 22.49 -50.28
C ARG A 598 -18.55 22.26 -49.01
N THR A 599 -18.52 23.24 -48.14
CA THR A 599 -17.83 23.12 -46.84
C THR A 599 -18.77 22.77 -45.69
N ARG A 600 -20.07 22.51 -45.99
CA ARG A 600 -21.07 22.09 -44.98
C ARG A 600 -21.60 20.65 -45.14
N ASP A 601 -21.06 19.89 -46.12
CA ASP A 601 -21.33 18.44 -46.24
C ASP A 601 -20.10 17.59 -45.72
#